data_2f73860dcfc29c0b590933c608ff5a84
#
_entry.id   2f73860dcfc29c0b590933c608ff5a84
#
_cell.length_a   1.000
_cell.length_b   1.000
_cell.length_c   1.000
_cell.angle_alpha   90.00
_cell.angle_beta   90.00
_cell.angle_gamma   90.00
#
_symmetry.space_group_name_H-M   'P 1'
#
loop_
_entity.id
_entity.type
_entity.pdbx_description
1 polymer ?
#
loop_
_entity_poly.entity_id
_entity_poly.type
_entity_poly.pdbx_seq_one_letter_code
_entity_poly.pdbx_strand_id
1 'polypeptide(L)'
;VSYGLLIRGEADLICVTKAGVFHEVEIKVSRSDLRADLRKRRAHEDPLISFVWFAVPEELEKDALELLHERFGIVAVCEQPKRPGLTWTKVVRRPKKSEHCKGKPSPDTIIKLLRLGVMRMWTRGICQDNLQRQIRELYLENRQLKDAIAEATQAP
;
A
#
# COMPACT_ATOMS: atom_id res chain seq x y z
N VAL A 1 -5.42 -0.15 5.08
CA VAL A 1 -5.66 1.11 5.80
C VAL A 1 -7.16 1.33 5.89
N SER A 2 -7.75 1.23 7.10
CA SER A 2 -9.19 1.46 7.27
C SER A 2 -9.52 2.94 7.13
N TYR A 3 -10.27 3.29 6.10
CA TYR A 3 -10.90 4.60 5.91
C TYR A 3 -12.36 4.57 6.40
N GLY A 4 -12.66 3.69 7.34
CA GLY A 4 -13.98 3.21 7.76
C GLY A 4 -15.04 4.24 8.14
N LEU A 5 -14.70 5.53 8.15
CA LEU A 5 -15.67 6.63 8.32
C LEU A 5 -16.10 7.26 6.99
N LEU A 6 -15.39 7.00 5.88
CA LEU A 6 -15.59 7.69 4.61
C LEU A 6 -15.74 6.73 3.42
N ILE A 7 -15.13 5.55 3.50
CA ILE A 7 -15.14 4.53 2.46
C ILE A 7 -15.48 3.20 3.12
N ARG A 8 -16.40 2.45 2.53
CA ARG A 8 -16.83 1.13 3.03
C ARG A 8 -15.74 0.10 2.73
N GLY A 9 -14.97 -0.27 3.73
CA GLY A 9 -13.93 -1.28 3.61
C GLY A 9 -12.52 -0.76 3.89
N GLU A 10 -11.56 -1.65 3.70
CA GLU A 10 -10.14 -1.34 3.75
C GLU A 10 -9.61 -1.28 2.33
N ALA A 11 -8.99 -0.16 1.98
CA ALA A 11 -8.25 -0.01 0.74
C ALA A 11 -6.76 0.14 1.08
N ASP A 12 -5.90 -0.48 0.29
CA ASP A 12 -4.45 -0.33 0.47
C ASP A 12 -4.02 1.10 0.14
N LEU A 13 -4.59 1.67 -0.94
CA LEU A 13 -4.33 3.03 -1.37
C LEU A 13 -5.57 3.67 -2.01
N ILE A 14 -5.82 4.92 -1.68
CA ILE A 14 -6.82 5.76 -2.35
C ILE A 14 -6.12 6.91 -3.06
N CYS A 15 -6.38 7.03 -4.36
CA CYS A 15 -5.90 8.12 -5.19
C CYS A 15 -7.06 9.05 -5.55
N VAL A 16 -6.82 10.36 -5.47
CA VAL A 16 -7.79 11.39 -5.87
C VAL A 16 -7.20 12.17 -7.03
N THR A 17 -7.90 12.21 -8.15
CA THR A 17 -7.49 13.03 -9.29
C THR A 17 -7.80 14.52 -9.08
N LYS A 18 -7.20 15.40 -9.87
CA LYS A 18 -7.52 16.84 -9.88
C LYS A 18 -9.01 17.10 -10.15
N ALA A 19 -9.69 16.21 -10.86
CA ALA A 19 -11.12 16.29 -11.14
C ALA A 19 -12.01 15.77 -10.00
N GLY A 20 -11.43 15.38 -8.84
CA GLY A 20 -12.13 14.83 -7.69
C GLY A 20 -12.64 13.39 -7.89
N VAL A 21 -12.02 12.63 -8.80
CA VAL A 21 -12.39 11.24 -9.05
C VAL A 21 -11.56 10.33 -8.15
N PHE A 22 -12.23 9.42 -7.44
CA PHE A 22 -11.58 8.49 -6.53
C PHE A 22 -11.24 7.17 -7.23
N HIS A 23 -10.01 6.76 -7.04
CA HIS A 23 -9.48 5.47 -7.45
C HIS A 23 -9.05 4.70 -6.21
N GLU A 24 -9.51 3.48 -6.09
CA GLU A 24 -9.02 2.49 -5.13
C GLU A 24 -7.92 1.67 -5.79
N VAL A 25 -6.84 1.41 -5.07
CA VAL A 25 -5.77 0.52 -5.52
C VAL A 25 -5.55 -0.53 -4.45
N GLU A 26 -5.68 -1.79 -4.85
CA GLU A 26 -5.39 -2.96 -4.03
C GLU A 26 -4.05 -3.55 -4.44
N ILE A 27 -3.19 -3.84 -3.46
CA ILE A 27 -1.87 -4.43 -3.69
C ILE A 27 -1.94 -5.92 -3.41
N LYS A 28 -1.62 -6.76 -4.39
CA LYS A 28 -1.64 -8.22 -4.26
C LYS A 28 -0.28 -8.79 -4.66
N VAL A 29 0.32 -9.51 -3.74
CA VAL A 29 1.69 -10.02 -3.91
C VAL A 29 1.74 -11.51 -4.23
N SER A 30 0.60 -12.20 -4.24
CA SER A 30 0.51 -13.62 -4.56
C SER A 30 -0.82 -13.98 -5.23
N ARG A 31 -0.84 -15.13 -5.93
CA ARG A 31 -2.07 -15.69 -6.52
C ARG A 31 -3.12 -16.04 -5.45
N SER A 32 -2.68 -16.50 -4.28
CA SER A 32 -3.58 -16.78 -3.16
C SER A 32 -4.24 -15.53 -2.60
N ASP A 33 -3.52 -14.42 -2.57
CA ASP A 33 -4.01 -13.11 -2.13
C ASP A 33 -5.06 -12.56 -3.12
N LEU A 34 -4.79 -12.66 -4.43
CA LEU A 34 -5.77 -12.35 -5.48
C LEU A 34 -7.07 -13.15 -5.28
N ARG A 35 -6.97 -14.48 -5.06
CA ARG A 35 -8.13 -15.34 -4.85
C ARG A 35 -8.88 -15.03 -3.56
N ALA A 36 -8.18 -14.65 -2.48
CA ALA A 36 -8.78 -14.28 -1.22
C ALA A 36 -9.64 -13.02 -1.37
N ASP A 37 -9.18 -12.06 -2.16
CA ASP A 37 -9.92 -10.83 -2.40
C ASP A 37 -11.23 -11.06 -3.17
N LEU A 38 -11.22 -11.93 -4.16
CA LEU A 38 -12.40 -12.31 -4.93
C LEU A 38 -13.52 -12.98 -4.09
N ARG A 39 -13.19 -13.53 -2.92
CA ARG A 39 -14.15 -14.14 -1.99
C ARG A 39 -14.84 -13.11 -1.10
N LYS A 40 -14.34 -11.89 -1.03
CA LYS A 40 -14.94 -10.83 -0.21
C LYS A 40 -16.25 -10.38 -0.85
N ARG A 41 -17.35 -10.59 -0.14
CA ARG A 41 -18.66 -10.10 -0.58
C ARG A 41 -18.66 -8.56 -0.57
N ARG A 42 -19.11 -7.93 -1.67
CA ARG A 42 -19.21 -6.49 -1.84
C ARG A 42 -17.88 -5.71 -1.67
N ALA A 43 -16.76 -6.40 -1.85
CA ALA A 43 -15.50 -5.71 -2.02
C ALA A 43 -15.60 -4.76 -3.22
N HIS A 44 -15.05 -3.56 -3.08
CA HIS A 44 -14.96 -2.57 -4.16
C HIS A 44 -16.32 -2.04 -4.69
N GLU A 45 -17.37 -2.05 -3.83
CA GLU A 45 -18.71 -1.53 -4.15
C GLU A 45 -19.00 -0.18 -3.46
N ASP A 46 -17.96 0.56 -3.07
CA ASP A 46 -18.14 1.84 -2.42
C ASP A 46 -18.69 2.89 -3.40
N PRO A 47 -19.74 3.64 -3.02
CA PRO A 47 -20.37 4.63 -3.89
C PRO A 47 -19.49 5.85 -4.21
N LEU A 48 -18.38 6.05 -3.53
CA LEU A 48 -17.42 7.11 -3.80
C LEU A 48 -16.31 6.68 -4.74
N ILE A 49 -16.07 5.36 -4.88
CA ILE A 49 -15.00 4.82 -5.72
C ILE A 49 -15.48 4.71 -7.17
N SER A 50 -14.80 5.45 -8.04
CA SER A 50 -15.11 5.42 -9.48
C SER A 50 -14.38 4.31 -10.22
N PHE A 51 -13.16 3.99 -9.79
CA PHE A 51 -12.30 3.01 -10.46
C PHE A 51 -11.53 2.20 -9.44
N VAL A 52 -11.44 0.89 -9.68
CA VAL A 52 -10.67 -0.03 -8.84
C VAL A 52 -9.52 -0.61 -9.65
N TRP A 53 -8.34 -0.60 -9.06
CA TRP A 53 -7.11 -1.10 -9.64
C TRP A 53 -6.51 -2.19 -8.75
N PHE A 54 -5.86 -3.15 -9.38
CA PHE A 54 -5.03 -4.13 -8.72
C PHE A 54 -3.57 -3.91 -9.15
N ALA A 55 -2.71 -3.61 -8.17
CA ALA A 55 -1.27 -3.52 -8.38
C ALA A 55 -0.65 -4.88 -8.02
N VAL A 56 0.02 -5.50 -8.99
CA VAL A 56 0.60 -6.83 -8.85
C VAL A 56 2.07 -6.82 -9.33
N PRO A 57 2.94 -7.70 -8.80
CA PRO A 57 4.25 -7.94 -9.39
C PRO A 57 4.10 -8.42 -10.85
N GLU A 58 5.11 -8.18 -11.69
CA GLU A 58 5.08 -8.54 -13.11
C GLU A 58 4.80 -10.02 -13.34
N GLU A 59 5.31 -10.89 -12.47
CA GLU A 59 5.14 -12.34 -12.53
C GLU A 59 3.67 -12.78 -12.37
N LEU A 60 2.86 -11.97 -11.68
CA LEU A 60 1.43 -12.22 -11.47
C LEU A 60 0.52 -11.60 -12.53
N GLU A 61 1.06 -10.92 -13.55
CA GLU A 61 0.27 -10.27 -14.59
C GLU A 61 -0.74 -11.22 -15.25
N LYS A 62 -0.29 -12.42 -15.64
CA LYS A 62 -1.14 -13.44 -16.28
C LYS A 62 -2.24 -13.94 -15.36
N ASP A 63 -1.89 -14.23 -14.10
CA ASP A 63 -2.84 -14.66 -13.08
C ASP A 63 -3.89 -13.59 -12.79
N ALA A 64 -3.49 -12.32 -12.73
CA ALA A 64 -4.40 -11.21 -12.54
C ALA A 64 -5.36 -11.03 -13.73
N LEU A 65 -4.89 -11.20 -14.96
CA LEU A 65 -5.73 -11.15 -16.16
C LEU A 65 -6.75 -12.30 -16.18
N GLU A 66 -6.36 -13.50 -15.74
CA GLU A 66 -7.22 -14.68 -15.68
C GLU A 66 -8.29 -14.58 -14.57
N LEU A 67 -7.88 -14.12 -13.37
CA LEU A 67 -8.72 -14.19 -12.18
C LEU A 67 -9.62 -12.98 -12.02
N LEU A 68 -9.14 -11.78 -12.37
CA LEU A 68 -9.85 -10.53 -12.09
C LEU A 68 -10.88 -10.21 -13.17
N HIS A 69 -12.10 -9.87 -12.73
CA HIS A 69 -13.15 -9.41 -13.62
C HIS A 69 -12.68 -8.22 -14.47
N GLU A 70 -13.14 -8.15 -15.71
CA GLU A 70 -12.73 -7.14 -16.70
C GLU A 70 -12.98 -5.68 -16.29
N ARG A 71 -13.85 -5.43 -15.31
CA ARG A 71 -14.13 -4.10 -14.78
C ARG A 71 -12.93 -3.51 -14.01
N PHE A 72 -12.06 -4.36 -13.46
CA PHE A 72 -10.92 -3.92 -12.67
C PHE A 72 -9.71 -3.58 -13.54
N GLY A 73 -9.02 -2.49 -13.20
CA GLY A 73 -7.73 -2.16 -13.78
C GLY A 73 -6.62 -3.05 -13.22
N ILE A 74 -5.58 -3.24 -14.00
CA ILE A 74 -4.39 -3.99 -13.59
C ILE A 74 -3.15 -3.15 -13.91
N VAL A 75 -2.31 -2.98 -12.89
CA VAL A 75 -1.00 -2.34 -12.99
C VAL A 75 0.04 -3.36 -12.57
N ALA A 76 0.96 -3.70 -13.45
CA ALA A 76 2.13 -4.50 -13.11
C ALA A 76 3.24 -3.61 -12.56
N VAL A 77 3.86 -4.03 -11.46
CA VAL A 77 5.04 -3.42 -10.85
C VAL A 77 6.25 -4.24 -11.31
N CYS A 78 7.11 -3.62 -12.08
CA CYS A 78 8.27 -4.24 -12.71
C CYS A 78 9.56 -3.70 -12.07
N GLU A 79 10.54 -4.55 -11.83
CA GLU A 79 11.88 -4.11 -11.42
C GLU A 79 12.71 -3.67 -12.63
N GLN A 80 13.57 -2.68 -12.43
CA GLN A 80 14.52 -2.29 -13.48
C GLN A 80 15.72 -3.25 -13.49
N PRO A 81 15.97 -3.99 -14.58
CA PRO A 81 17.05 -4.98 -14.63
C PRO A 81 18.44 -4.39 -14.37
N LYS A 82 18.65 -3.11 -14.75
CA LYS A 82 19.94 -2.41 -14.62
C LYS A 82 20.11 -1.63 -13.30
N ARG A 83 19.06 -1.53 -12.48
CA ARG A 83 19.06 -0.76 -11.22
C ARG A 83 18.20 -1.49 -10.19
N PRO A 84 18.76 -2.47 -9.46
CA PRO A 84 18.05 -3.19 -8.40
C PRO A 84 17.45 -2.22 -7.38
N GLY A 85 16.20 -2.45 -7.00
CA GLY A 85 15.46 -1.57 -6.08
C GLY A 85 14.74 -0.39 -6.71
N LEU A 86 14.95 -0.10 -8.02
CA LEU A 86 14.10 0.82 -8.77
C LEU A 86 13.00 0.05 -9.46
N THR A 87 11.77 0.48 -9.22
CA THR A 87 10.57 -0.09 -9.84
C THR A 87 9.94 0.90 -10.81
N TRP A 88 9.25 0.37 -11.81
CA TRP A 88 8.36 1.12 -12.69
C TRP A 88 7.03 0.41 -12.82
N THR A 89 6.01 1.10 -13.29
CA THR A 89 4.67 0.54 -13.42
C THR A 89 4.25 0.47 -14.87
N LYS A 90 3.60 -0.63 -15.25
CA LYS A 90 2.99 -0.87 -16.56
C LYS A 90 1.49 -1.03 -16.39
N VAL A 91 0.71 -0.23 -17.12
CA VAL A 91 -0.74 -0.43 -17.18
C VAL A 91 -1.02 -1.62 -18.10
N VAL A 92 -1.50 -2.71 -17.52
CA VAL A 92 -1.85 -3.94 -18.24
C VAL A 92 -3.28 -3.87 -18.76
N ARG A 93 -4.21 -3.41 -17.91
CA ARG A 93 -5.61 -3.23 -18.25
C ARG A 93 -6.16 -1.98 -17.57
N ARG A 94 -6.90 -1.15 -18.32
CA ARG A 94 -7.60 0.02 -17.74
C ARG A 94 -8.92 -0.42 -17.08
N PRO A 95 -9.32 0.15 -15.95
CA PRO A 95 -10.57 -0.17 -15.29
C PRO A 95 -11.76 0.43 -16.04
N LYS A 96 -12.91 -0.22 -15.93
CA LYS A 96 -14.21 0.39 -16.27
C LYS A 96 -14.72 1.16 -15.06
N LYS A 97 -15.54 2.19 -15.31
CA LYS A 97 -16.18 2.94 -14.21
C LYS A 97 -17.09 2.02 -13.40
N SER A 98 -17.01 2.11 -12.08
CA SER A 98 -17.85 1.33 -11.17
C SER A 98 -19.33 1.71 -11.33
N GLU A 99 -20.19 0.72 -11.47
CA GLU A 99 -21.65 0.88 -11.52
C GLU A 99 -22.22 1.37 -10.17
N HIS A 100 -21.48 1.10 -9.09
CA HIS A 100 -21.84 1.51 -7.71
C HIS A 100 -21.49 2.96 -7.43
N CYS A 101 -20.68 3.62 -8.28
CA CYS A 101 -20.28 5.00 -8.09
C CYS A 101 -21.46 5.97 -8.31
N LYS A 102 -21.92 6.59 -7.22
CA LYS A 102 -23.07 7.52 -7.22
C LYS A 102 -22.70 8.97 -7.50
N GLY A 103 -21.44 9.27 -7.79
CA GLY A 103 -21.00 10.62 -8.10
C GLY A 103 -19.62 10.97 -7.58
N LYS A 104 -19.30 12.25 -7.61
CA LYS A 104 -18.04 12.76 -7.07
C LYS A 104 -18.17 13.00 -5.57
N PRO A 105 -17.12 12.73 -4.78
CA PRO A 105 -17.10 13.08 -3.37
C PRO A 105 -17.20 14.60 -3.20
N SER A 106 -17.83 15.03 -2.10
CA SER A 106 -17.88 16.45 -1.74
C SER A 106 -16.47 16.97 -1.40
N PRO A 107 -16.20 18.28 -1.54
CA PRO A 107 -14.96 18.89 -1.10
C PRO A 107 -14.61 18.55 0.36
N ASP A 108 -15.61 18.53 1.25
CA ASP A 108 -15.42 18.15 2.66
C ASP A 108 -14.95 16.72 2.82
N THR A 109 -15.47 15.80 2.01
CA THR A 109 -15.02 14.38 2.00
C THR A 109 -13.56 14.29 1.57
N ILE A 110 -13.17 15.05 0.54
CA ILE A 110 -11.78 15.10 0.07
C ILE A 110 -10.86 15.65 1.17
N ILE A 111 -11.24 16.75 1.81
CA ILE A 111 -10.46 17.36 2.90
C ILE A 111 -10.31 16.39 4.08
N LYS A 112 -11.37 15.69 4.47
CA LYS A 112 -11.32 14.69 5.54
C LYS A 112 -10.35 13.55 5.20
N LEU A 113 -10.38 13.03 3.97
CA LEU A 113 -9.45 11.99 3.53
C LEU A 113 -8.00 12.46 3.52
N LEU A 114 -7.74 13.67 3.02
CA LEU A 114 -6.40 14.25 3.03
C LEU A 114 -5.87 14.41 4.46
N ARG A 115 -6.69 14.92 5.39
CA ARG A 115 -6.33 15.02 6.81
C ARG A 115 -5.98 13.65 7.42
N LEU A 116 -6.78 12.63 7.17
CA LEU A 116 -6.51 11.27 7.64
C LEU A 116 -5.21 10.71 7.05
N GLY A 117 -4.94 10.97 5.77
CA GLY A 117 -3.70 10.57 5.11
C GLY A 117 -2.47 11.24 5.74
N VAL A 118 -2.52 12.56 5.92
CA VAL A 118 -1.43 13.35 6.55
C VAL A 118 -1.19 12.89 7.99
N MET A 119 -2.24 12.74 8.79
CA MET A 119 -2.13 12.26 10.18
C MET A 119 -1.44 10.90 10.25
N ARG A 120 -1.76 9.97 9.34
CA ARG A 120 -1.13 8.64 9.30
C ARG A 120 0.31 8.66 8.85
N MET A 121 0.65 9.48 7.86
CA MET A 121 2.04 9.67 7.45
C MET A 121 2.88 10.21 8.60
N TRP A 122 2.32 11.18 9.34
CA TRP A 122 2.99 11.77 10.50
C TRP A 122 3.19 10.77 11.63
N THR A 123 2.15 10.01 11.99
CA THR A 123 2.23 8.96 13.01
C THR A 123 3.24 7.86 12.62
N ARG A 124 3.26 7.46 11.34
CA ARG A 124 4.26 6.49 10.84
C ARG A 124 5.68 7.05 10.90
N GLY A 125 5.88 8.31 10.53
CA GLY A 125 7.18 8.98 10.63
C GLY A 125 7.70 8.96 12.07
N ILE A 126 6.87 9.35 13.05
CA ILE A 126 7.24 9.32 14.48
C ILE A 126 7.57 7.90 14.93
N CYS A 127 6.79 6.89 14.54
CA CYS A 127 7.08 5.49 14.88
C CYS A 127 8.40 5.02 14.25
N GLN A 128 8.69 5.42 13.03
CA GLN A 128 9.93 5.06 12.33
C GLN A 128 11.15 5.70 12.98
N ASP A 129 11.06 6.99 13.35
CA ASP A 129 12.13 7.70 14.05
C ASP A 129 12.43 7.10 15.44
N ASN A 130 11.37 6.71 16.18
CA ASN A 130 11.52 6.02 17.46
C ASN A 130 12.19 4.65 17.30
N LEU A 131 11.79 3.87 16.29
CA LEU A 131 12.40 2.57 16.00
C LEU A 131 13.87 2.71 15.61
N GLN A 132 14.22 3.68 14.77
CA GLN A 132 15.59 3.95 14.39
C GLN A 132 16.46 4.38 15.59
N ARG A 133 15.86 5.11 16.55
CA ARG A 133 16.53 5.48 17.81
C ARG A 133 16.84 4.23 18.63
N GLN A 134 15.85 3.37 18.85
CA GLN A 134 16.01 2.11 19.60
C GLN A 134 17.07 1.20 18.97
N ILE A 135 17.07 1.06 17.66
CA ILE A 135 18.09 0.28 16.94
C ILE A 135 19.49 0.87 17.19
N ARG A 136 19.63 2.18 17.16
CA ARG A 136 20.91 2.86 17.43
C ARG A 136 21.40 2.64 18.84
N GLU A 137 20.51 2.72 19.83
CA GLU A 137 20.80 2.46 21.25
C GLU A 137 21.27 1.02 21.47
N LEU A 138 20.56 0.03 20.91
CA LEU A 138 20.94 -1.38 20.96
C LEU A 138 22.29 -1.66 20.27
N TYR A 139 22.61 -0.96 19.21
CA TYR A 139 23.90 -1.08 18.53
C TYR A 139 25.05 -0.58 19.39
N LEU A 140 24.86 0.53 20.09
CA LEU A 140 25.84 1.09 21.01
C LEU A 140 26.06 0.18 22.23
N GLU A 141 24.98 -0.33 22.80
CA GLU A 141 25.04 -1.28 23.93
C GLU A 141 25.76 -2.58 23.55
N ASN A 142 25.45 -3.15 22.38
CA ASN A 142 26.15 -4.34 21.87
C ASN A 142 27.65 -4.10 21.65
N ARG A 143 28.03 -2.90 21.23
CA ARG A 143 29.44 -2.53 21.05
C ARG A 143 30.16 -2.46 22.39
N GLN A 144 29.55 -1.80 23.38
CA GLN A 144 30.10 -1.70 24.75
C GLN A 144 30.28 -3.09 25.39
N LEU A 145 29.30 -3.98 25.23
CA LEU A 145 29.39 -5.37 25.71
C LEU A 145 30.53 -6.14 25.04
N LYS A 146 30.71 -5.99 23.73
CA LYS A 146 31.83 -6.62 23.03
C LYS A 146 33.18 -6.11 23.48
N ASP A 147 33.30 -4.82 23.69
CA ASP A 147 34.54 -4.21 24.20
C ASP A 147 34.85 -4.69 25.61
N ALA A 148 33.84 -4.73 26.52
CA ALA A 148 34.00 -5.27 27.87
C ALA A 148 34.37 -6.76 27.90
N ILE A 149 33.80 -7.59 27.02
CA ILE A 149 34.16 -9.01 26.88
C ILE A 149 35.63 -9.14 26.42
N ALA A 150 36.05 -8.32 25.47
CA ALA A 150 37.41 -8.34 24.96
C ALA A 150 38.44 -7.95 26.06
N GLU A 151 38.12 -6.93 26.88
CA GLU A 151 38.95 -6.55 28.01
C GLU A 151 39.01 -7.64 29.09
N ALA A 152 37.88 -8.26 29.44
CA ALA A 152 37.82 -9.36 30.39
C ALA A 152 38.58 -10.62 29.95
N THR A 153 38.67 -10.84 28.63
CA THR A 153 39.38 -12.00 28.07
C THR A 153 40.86 -11.77 27.93
N GLN A 154 41.36 -10.52 28.05
CA GLN A 154 42.77 -10.14 28.00
C GLN A 154 43.42 -9.94 29.39
N ALA A 155 42.61 -9.98 30.46
CA ALA A 155 43.10 -9.92 31.80
C ALA A 155 43.81 -11.23 32.17
N PRO A 156 45.08 -11.22 32.66
CA PRO A 156 45.88 -12.40 32.93
C PRO A 156 45.33 -13.23 34.11
#